data_369c776fa25f40c8da0724bfb803e3c6
#
_entry.id   369c776fa25f40c8da0724bfb803e3c6
#
_cell.length_a   1.000
_cell.length_b   1.000
_cell.length_c   1.000
_cell.angle_alpha   90.00
_cell.angle_beta   90.00
_cell.angle_gamma   90.00
#
_symmetry.space_group_name_H-M   'P 1'
#
loop_
_entity.id
_entity.type
_entity.pdbx_description
1 polymer ?
#
loop_
_entity_poly.entity_id
_entity_poly.type
_entity_poly.pdbx_seq_one_letter_code
_entity_poly.pdbx_strand_id
1 'polypeptide(L)'
;KVFLNQCRHRGMRICRADAGNAKAFTCTYHGWAYDTGGNLVSVPFEKEAFPCLNKADWGPLQARVETYKGLIFANWDADAPDLNTYLGDARFYMDHMLDRTEAGTEAIPGVQKWVIPCNWKFAAEQFCSDMYHAGTTSHLSGILAGLPEGLELTDLVPPSVGKQYRAPWGGHGTGFYIGDPNLLLAIMGPKITSY
;
A
#
# COMPACT_ATOMS: atom_id res chain seq x y z
N LYS A 1 13.82 6.32 1.39
CA LYS A 1 13.49 7.31 2.42
C LYS A 1 12.10 7.86 2.19
N VAL A 2 11.38 8.21 3.24
CA VAL A 2 10.07 8.85 3.20
C VAL A 2 10.13 10.13 4.02
N PHE A 3 9.73 11.23 3.40
CA PHE A 3 9.72 12.55 4.01
C PHE A 3 8.32 13.16 3.98
N LEU A 4 8.01 13.97 4.98
CA LEU A 4 6.87 14.86 4.89
C LEU A 4 7.11 15.86 3.75
N ASN A 5 6.26 15.84 2.74
CA ASN A 5 6.40 16.70 1.55
C ASN A 5 6.06 18.16 1.86
N GLN A 6 6.82 18.75 2.77
CA GLN A 6 6.58 20.07 3.31
C GLN A 6 7.89 20.81 3.58
N CYS A 7 8.03 22.00 3.03
CA CYS A 7 9.18 22.86 3.27
C CYS A 7 9.19 23.33 4.73
N ARG A 8 10.33 23.19 5.39
CA ARG A 8 10.51 23.57 6.79
C ARG A 8 10.44 25.07 7.06
N HIS A 9 10.57 25.89 5.99
CA HIS A 9 10.44 27.32 6.13
C HIS A 9 8.99 27.76 6.44
N ARG A 10 8.05 27.54 5.49
CA ARG A 10 6.64 27.96 5.62
C ARG A 10 5.64 26.94 5.09
N GLY A 11 5.97 25.66 5.14
CA GLY A 11 5.01 24.60 4.91
C GLY A 11 4.61 24.34 3.45
N MET A 12 5.23 25.01 2.47
CA MET A 12 4.92 24.78 1.06
C MET A 12 5.26 23.35 0.64
N ARG A 13 4.42 22.74 -0.16
CA ARG A 13 4.68 21.44 -0.79
C ARG A 13 5.93 21.53 -1.66
N ILE A 14 6.92 20.68 -1.38
CA ILE A 14 8.24 20.70 -2.05
C ILE A 14 8.16 19.96 -3.39
N CYS A 15 7.83 18.67 -3.35
CA CYS A 15 7.69 17.84 -4.53
C CYS A 15 6.26 17.92 -5.06
N ARG A 16 6.09 18.41 -6.27
CA ARG A 16 4.78 18.67 -6.90
C ARG A 16 4.38 17.59 -7.90
N ALA A 17 5.35 16.81 -8.38
CA ALA A 17 5.13 15.68 -9.26
C ALA A 17 4.88 14.40 -8.45
N ASP A 18 4.11 13.49 -9.02
CA ASP A 18 3.83 12.19 -8.42
C ASP A 18 5.01 11.22 -8.58
N ALA A 19 5.78 11.35 -9.66
CA ALA A 19 6.97 10.56 -9.93
C ALA A 19 7.97 11.35 -10.77
N GLY A 20 9.23 10.97 -10.72
CA GLY A 20 10.29 11.59 -11.51
C GLY A 20 11.68 11.36 -10.92
N ASN A 21 12.68 11.94 -11.57
CA ASN A 21 14.06 11.93 -11.11
C ASN A 21 14.51 13.37 -10.81
N ALA A 22 15.11 13.56 -9.66
CA ALA A 22 15.64 14.86 -9.25
C ALA A 22 16.96 14.68 -8.49
N LYS A 23 17.88 15.61 -8.66
CA LYS A 23 19.11 15.70 -7.87
C LYS A 23 18.89 16.47 -6.57
N ALA A 24 17.92 17.38 -6.58
CA ALA A 24 17.52 18.18 -5.44
C ALA A 24 16.06 18.62 -5.58
N PHE A 25 15.44 18.94 -4.47
CA PHE A 25 14.07 19.45 -4.40
C PHE A 25 14.09 20.90 -3.95
N THR A 26 13.73 21.81 -4.81
CA THR A 26 13.70 23.26 -4.49
C THR A 26 12.27 23.70 -4.23
N CYS A 27 12.05 24.31 -3.08
CA CYS A 27 10.78 24.91 -2.73
C CYS A 27 10.51 26.12 -3.64
N THR A 28 9.40 26.10 -4.36
CA THR A 28 9.04 27.17 -5.30
C THR A 28 8.60 28.47 -4.62
N TYR A 29 8.45 28.47 -3.30
CA TYR A 29 8.02 29.67 -2.57
C TYR A 29 9.20 30.62 -2.28
N HIS A 30 10.26 30.12 -1.62
CA HIS A 30 11.41 30.95 -1.23
C HIS A 30 12.77 30.32 -1.59
N GLY A 31 12.79 29.32 -2.45
CA GLY A 31 14.03 28.75 -2.98
C GLY A 31 14.84 27.87 -2.01
N TRP A 32 14.30 27.50 -0.84
CA TRP A 32 14.98 26.52 0.01
C TRP A 32 15.11 25.19 -0.71
N ALA A 33 16.34 24.66 -0.78
CA ALA A 33 16.61 23.44 -1.52
C ALA A 33 17.11 22.31 -0.62
N TYR A 34 16.59 21.12 -0.89
CA TYR A 34 16.88 19.89 -0.16
C TYR A 34 17.48 18.87 -1.12
N ASP A 35 18.49 18.13 -0.68
CA ASP A 35 19.00 17.00 -1.44
C ASP A 35 18.05 15.77 -1.36
N THR A 36 18.39 14.71 -2.09
CA THR A 36 17.64 13.44 -2.05
C THR A 36 17.79 12.68 -0.74
N GLY A 37 18.75 13.08 0.09
CA GLY A 37 18.94 12.59 1.45
C GLY A 37 18.03 13.26 2.47
N GLY A 38 17.38 14.39 2.10
CA GLY A 38 16.55 15.21 2.98
C GLY A 38 17.35 16.29 3.73
N ASN A 39 18.59 16.55 3.36
CA ASN A 39 19.34 17.63 3.97
C ASN A 39 19.00 18.97 3.34
N LEU A 40 18.84 20.01 4.14
CA LEU A 40 18.75 21.38 3.62
C LEU A 40 20.12 21.81 3.10
N VAL A 41 20.27 21.98 1.79
CA VAL A 41 21.55 22.26 1.14
C VAL A 41 21.73 23.72 0.75
N SER A 42 20.63 24.42 0.47
CA SER A 42 20.69 25.83 0.02
C SER A 42 19.55 26.65 0.58
N VAL A 43 19.87 27.86 1.01
CA VAL A 43 18.94 28.89 1.45
C VAL A 43 19.35 30.22 0.79
N PRO A 44 18.48 30.83 0.01
CA PRO A 44 18.77 32.14 -0.57
C PRO A 44 19.02 33.20 0.52
N PHE A 45 20.04 34.03 0.32
CA PHE A 45 20.42 35.08 1.28
C PHE A 45 20.70 34.55 2.70
N GLU A 46 21.25 33.34 2.79
CA GLU A 46 21.47 32.64 4.07
C GLU A 46 22.21 33.50 5.09
N LYS A 47 23.31 34.14 4.66
CA LYS A 47 24.16 34.94 5.56
C LYS A 47 23.48 36.22 6.04
N GLU A 48 22.69 36.85 5.17
CA GLU A 48 22.03 38.12 5.43
C GLU A 48 20.72 37.96 6.21
N ALA A 49 19.92 36.95 5.81
CA ALA A 49 18.59 36.74 6.36
C ALA A 49 18.52 35.71 7.48
N PHE A 50 19.47 34.78 7.52
CA PHE A 50 19.46 33.66 8.44
C PHE A 50 20.85 33.38 9.05
N PRO A 51 21.53 34.35 9.66
CA PRO A 51 22.94 34.23 10.09
C PRO A 51 23.18 33.16 11.14
N CYS A 52 22.14 32.72 11.85
CA CYS A 52 22.24 31.70 12.90
C CYS A 52 21.63 30.35 12.47
N LEU A 53 21.31 30.16 11.18
CA LEU A 53 20.69 28.93 10.71
C LEU A 53 21.70 27.77 10.68
N ASN A 54 21.41 26.74 11.46
CA ASN A 54 22.09 25.46 11.30
C ASN A 54 21.27 24.58 10.34
N LYS A 55 21.68 24.48 9.08
CA LYS A 55 20.95 23.71 8.06
C LYS A 55 20.71 22.25 8.41
N ALA A 56 21.54 21.64 9.24
CA ALA A 56 21.37 20.26 9.66
C ALA A 56 20.05 20.02 10.41
N ASP A 57 19.50 21.04 11.05
CA ASP A 57 18.26 20.94 11.84
C ASP A 57 16.99 21.21 11.01
N TRP A 58 17.15 21.55 9.73
CA TRP A 58 16.06 22.05 8.90
C TRP A 58 15.73 21.16 7.69
N GLY A 59 16.14 19.89 7.73
CA GLY A 59 15.62 18.89 6.80
C GLY A 59 14.12 18.64 6.98
N PRO A 60 13.39 18.16 5.96
CA PRO A 60 12.01 17.70 6.11
C PRO A 60 11.92 16.60 7.16
N LEU A 61 10.78 16.49 7.83
CA LEU A 61 10.55 15.39 8.75
C LEU A 61 10.66 14.05 7.98
N GLN A 62 11.46 13.14 8.51
CA GLN A 62 11.70 11.82 7.94
C GLN A 62 10.97 10.77 8.75
N ALA A 63 10.20 9.92 8.08
CA ALA A 63 9.59 8.74 8.68
C ALA A 63 10.61 7.61 8.79
N ARG A 64 10.43 6.73 9.78
CA ARG A 64 11.05 5.41 9.82
C ARG A 64 10.47 4.57 8.69
N VAL A 65 11.33 3.88 7.95
CA VAL A 65 10.92 3.10 6.77
C VAL A 65 11.41 1.66 6.92
N GLU A 66 10.52 0.75 6.71
CA GLU A 66 10.80 -0.68 6.65
C GLU A 66 10.14 -1.27 5.41
N THR A 67 10.61 -2.42 4.96
CA THR A 67 10.06 -3.09 3.79
C THR A 67 9.68 -4.53 4.12
N TYR A 68 8.60 -5.00 3.50
CA TYR A 68 8.16 -6.39 3.58
C TYR A 68 7.75 -6.86 2.20
N LYS A 69 8.45 -7.88 1.67
CA LYS A 69 8.16 -8.47 0.34
C LYS A 69 8.01 -7.42 -0.78
N GLY A 70 8.86 -6.42 -0.80
CA GLY A 70 8.82 -5.34 -1.79
C GLY A 70 7.83 -4.19 -1.47
N LEU A 71 6.93 -4.37 -0.52
CA LEU A 71 6.06 -3.31 -0.03
C LEU A 71 6.84 -2.38 0.90
N ILE A 72 6.60 -1.08 0.79
CA ILE A 72 7.26 -0.04 1.58
C ILE A 72 6.30 0.48 2.63
N PHE A 73 6.71 0.38 3.89
CA PHE A 73 5.96 0.90 5.03
C PHE A 73 6.70 2.06 5.66
N ALA A 74 5.97 3.07 6.13
CA ALA A 74 6.54 4.22 6.80
C ALA A 74 5.74 4.56 8.06
N ASN A 75 6.46 4.96 9.12
CA ASN A 75 5.85 5.36 10.39
C ASN A 75 6.51 6.63 10.92
N TRP A 76 5.70 7.59 11.36
CA TRP A 76 6.16 8.82 11.97
C TRP A 76 6.51 8.68 13.45
N ASP A 77 6.01 7.62 14.09
CA ASP A 77 6.30 7.31 15.48
C ASP A 77 7.63 6.55 15.57
N ALA A 78 8.61 7.15 16.20
CA ALA A 78 9.92 6.55 16.40
C ALA A 78 9.89 5.37 17.39
N ASP A 79 8.92 5.38 18.31
CA ASP A 79 8.78 4.38 19.38
C ASP A 79 7.85 3.23 19.00
N ALA A 80 7.25 3.29 17.80
CA ALA A 80 6.43 2.21 17.29
C ALA A 80 7.23 0.90 17.17
N PRO A 81 6.60 -0.28 17.36
CA PRO A 81 7.27 -1.56 17.16
C PRO A 81 7.82 -1.67 15.72
N ASP A 82 8.79 -2.55 15.52
CA ASP A 82 9.26 -2.88 14.17
C ASP A 82 8.13 -3.49 13.32
N LEU A 83 8.28 -3.43 12.00
CA LEU A 83 7.24 -3.84 11.07
C LEU A 83 6.85 -5.31 11.23
N ASN A 84 7.82 -6.21 11.46
CA ASN A 84 7.52 -7.64 11.61
C ASN A 84 6.70 -7.90 12.87
N THR A 85 7.05 -7.23 13.95
CA THR A 85 6.29 -7.26 15.21
C THR A 85 4.89 -6.68 15.02
N TYR A 86 4.78 -5.54 14.33
CA TYR A 86 3.49 -4.90 14.04
C TYR A 86 2.58 -5.79 13.20
N LEU A 87 3.09 -6.39 12.12
CA LEU A 87 2.32 -7.27 11.23
C LEU A 87 1.91 -8.59 11.92
N GLY A 88 2.76 -9.11 12.81
CA GLY A 88 2.46 -10.36 13.52
C GLY A 88 2.03 -11.49 12.58
N ASP A 89 0.93 -12.15 12.91
CA ASP A 89 0.38 -13.26 12.10
C ASP A 89 -0.21 -12.83 10.75
N ALA A 90 -0.44 -11.53 10.53
CA ALA A 90 -0.88 -11.03 9.23
C ALA A 90 0.14 -11.33 8.12
N ARG A 91 1.41 -11.50 8.47
CA ARG A 91 2.47 -11.91 7.53
C ARG A 91 2.16 -13.21 6.81
N PHE A 92 1.58 -14.18 7.50
CA PHE A 92 1.17 -15.44 6.89
C PHE A 92 0.25 -15.21 5.68
N TYR A 93 -0.74 -14.35 5.82
CA TYR A 93 -1.68 -14.05 4.74
C TYR A 93 -1.04 -13.19 3.64
N MET A 94 -0.15 -12.29 4.01
CA MET A 94 0.62 -11.50 3.04
C MET A 94 1.54 -12.40 2.21
N ASP A 95 2.22 -13.35 2.83
CA ASP A 95 3.11 -14.30 2.14
C ASP A 95 2.32 -15.15 1.14
N HIS A 96 1.11 -15.60 1.49
CA HIS A 96 0.25 -16.33 0.56
C HIS A 96 -0.15 -15.52 -0.67
N MET A 97 -0.17 -14.20 -0.58
CA MET A 97 -0.43 -13.33 -1.73
C MET A 97 0.83 -12.98 -2.50
N LEU A 98 1.93 -12.73 -1.80
CA LEU A 98 3.14 -12.13 -2.38
C LEU A 98 4.20 -13.16 -2.79
N ASP A 99 4.21 -14.34 -2.17
CA ASP A 99 5.16 -15.43 -2.45
C ASP A 99 4.47 -16.66 -3.07
N ARG A 100 3.58 -16.45 -4.00
CA ARG A 100 2.85 -17.56 -4.66
C ARG A 100 3.74 -18.48 -5.48
N THR A 101 4.89 -17.99 -5.92
CA THR A 101 5.89 -18.73 -6.67
C THR A 101 7.26 -18.52 -6.03
N GLU A 102 8.23 -19.40 -6.33
CA GLU A 102 9.61 -19.23 -5.88
C GLU A 102 10.23 -17.90 -6.33
N ALA A 103 9.80 -17.37 -7.47
CA ALA A 103 10.24 -16.07 -7.97
C ALA A 103 9.61 -14.88 -7.23
N GLY A 104 8.59 -15.11 -6.40
CA GLY A 104 7.79 -14.06 -5.78
C GLY A 104 6.83 -13.39 -6.75
N THR A 105 6.40 -12.18 -6.41
CA THR A 105 5.51 -11.35 -7.21
C THR A 105 6.11 -9.97 -7.43
N GLU A 106 5.71 -9.30 -8.51
CA GLU A 106 6.12 -7.94 -8.83
C GLU A 106 4.91 -7.03 -8.96
N ALA A 107 5.01 -5.81 -8.42
CA ALA A 107 3.95 -4.81 -8.57
C ALA A 107 3.94 -4.28 -10.02
N ILE A 108 2.83 -4.44 -10.71
CA ILE A 108 2.65 -3.89 -12.05
C ILE A 108 2.54 -2.36 -11.95
N PRO A 109 3.22 -1.60 -12.81
CA PRO A 109 3.12 -0.15 -12.82
C PRO A 109 1.70 0.30 -13.21
N GLY A 110 1.26 1.36 -12.58
CA GLY A 110 -0.05 1.97 -12.79
C GLY A 110 -0.68 2.34 -11.47
N VAL A 111 -1.17 3.57 -11.36
CA VAL A 111 -1.79 4.07 -10.13
C VAL A 111 -3.17 4.62 -10.47
N GLN A 112 -4.19 4.03 -9.86
CA GLN A 112 -5.53 4.61 -9.84
C GLN A 112 -5.68 5.44 -8.56
N LYS A 113 -6.10 6.69 -8.69
CA LYS A 113 -6.27 7.61 -7.57
C LYS A 113 -7.64 8.24 -7.61
N TRP A 114 -8.32 8.21 -6.49
CA TRP A 114 -9.56 8.98 -6.28
C TRP A 114 -9.65 9.42 -4.83
N VAL A 115 -10.43 10.45 -4.59
CA VAL A 115 -10.72 10.96 -3.25
C VAL A 115 -12.19 10.72 -2.97
N ILE A 116 -12.47 10.01 -1.90
CA ILE A 116 -13.83 9.70 -1.47
C ILE A 116 -14.07 10.45 -0.15
N PRO A 117 -15.09 11.31 -0.05
CA PRO A 117 -15.40 12.05 1.17
C PRO A 117 -16.12 11.14 2.19
N CYS A 118 -15.39 10.17 2.74
CA CYS A 118 -15.92 9.23 3.72
C CYS A 118 -14.88 8.91 4.81
N ASN A 119 -15.31 8.20 5.85
CA ASN A 119 -14.38 7.65 6.82
C ASN A 119 -13.58 6.51 6.18
N TRP A 120 -12.26 6.54 6.30
CA TRP A 120 -11.36 5.53 5.75
C TRP A 120 -11.67 4.09 6.20
N LYS A 121 -12.33 3.94 7.36
CA LYS A 121 -12.70 2.62 7.90
C LYS A 121 -13.69 1.87 7.02
N PHE A 122 -14.53 2.55 6.23
CA PHE A 122 -15.42 1.89 5.28
C PHE A 122 -14.65 1.11 4.23
N ALA A 123 -13.60 1.70 3.66
CA ALA A 123 -12.75 1.01 2.71
C ALA A 123 -11.96 -0.14 3.38
N ALA A 124 -11.42 0.09 4.58
CA ALA A 124 -10.70 -0.93 5.33
C ALA A 124 -11.60 -2.13 5.68
N GLU A 125 -12.83 -1.88 6.09
CA GLU A 125 -13.83 -2.91 6.41
C GLU A 125 -14.14 -3.77 5.18
N GLN A 126 -14.33 -3.15 4.02
CA GLN A 126 -14.57 -3.84 2.75
C GLN A 126 -13.46 -4.86 2.46
N PHE A 127 -12.21 -4.45 2.57
CA PHE A 127 -11.07 -5.33 2.24
C PHE A 127 -10.70 -6.32 3.36
N CYS A 128 -11.11 -6.06 4.59
CA CYS A 128 -10.82 -6.95 5.72
C CYS A 128 -11.88 -8.05 5.92
N SER A 129 -13.14 -7.81 5.53
CA SER A 129 -14.19 -8.67 6.06
C SER A 129 -15.47 -8.79 5.24
N ASP A 130 -15.61 -8.12 4.12
CA ASP A 130 -16.83 -8.22 3.34
C ASP A 130 -16.89 -9.47 2.46
N MET A 131 -17.11 -10.61 3.11
CA MET A 131 -17.34 -11.89 2.43
C MET A 131 -18.74 -11.98 1.81
N TYR A 132 -19.67 -11.18 2.28
CA TYR A 132 -21.04 -11.14 1.77
C TYR A 132 -21.09 -10.58 0.35
N HIS A 133 -20.26 -9.61 0.04
CA HIS A 133 -20.18 -8.98 -1.26
C HIS A 133 -19.79 -9.96 -2.39
N ALA A 134 -18.96 -10.97 -2.09
CA ALA A 134 -18.55 -11.97 -3.07
C ALA A 134 -19.70 -12.83 -3.62
N GLY A 135 -20.72 -13.07 -2.80
CA GLY A 135 -21.89 -13.87 -3.16
C GLY A 135 -23.08 -13.07 -3.71
N THR A 136 -22.96 -11.76 -3.75
CA THR A 136 -24.08 -10.89 -4.20
C THR A 136 -23.75 -10.19 -5.52
N THR A 137 -24.39 -9.21 -5.87
CA THR A 137 -24.42 -8.34 -7.05
C THR A 137 -23.22 -8.38 -8.04
N SER A 138 -22.25 -7.49 -7.88
CA SER A 138 -21.29 -7.18 -8.93
C SER A 138 -20.22 -8.25 -9.13
N HIS A 139 -19.76 -8.89 -8.07
CA HIS A 139 -18.78 -10.00 -8.17
C HIS A 139 -19.42 -11.22 -8.82
N LEU A 140 -20.64 -11.57 -8.42
CA LEU A 140 -21.37 -12.67 -9.02
C LEU A 140 -21.64 -12.42 -10.49
N SER A 141 -22.06 -11.20 -10.87
CA SER A 141 -22.25 -10.82 -12.27
C SER A 141 -20.97 -10.94 -13.09
N GLY A 142 -19.83 -10.54 -12.53
CA GLY A 142 -18.52 -10.68 -13.18
C GLY A 142 -18.10 -12.14 -13.36
N ILE A 143 -18.35 -12.98 -12.37
CA ILE A 143 -18.08 -14.42 -12.44
C ILE A 143 -18.96 -15.04 -13.52
N LEU A 144 -20.27 -14.75 -13.54
CA LEU A 144 -21.21 -15.25 -14.53
C LEU A 144 -20.84 -14.87 -15.95
N ALA A 145 -20.40 -13.63 -16.16
CA ALA A 145 -19.95 -13.15 -17.47
C ALA A 145 -18.66 -13.83 -17.97
N GLY A 146 -17.85 -14.36 -17.06
CA GLY A 146 -16.61 -15.06 -17.37
C GLY A 146 -16.69 -16.59 -17.32
N LEU A 147 -17.89 -17.15 -17.09
CA LEU A 147 -18.07 -18.59 -17.02
C LEU A 147 -17.74 -19.26 -18.36
N PRO A 148 -16.91 -20.31 -18.36
CA PRO A 148 -16.74 -21.17 -19.52
C PRO A 148 -18.06 -21.80 -19.96
N GLU A 149 -18.21 -22.02 -21.26
CA GLU A 149 -19.37 -22.70 -21.83
C GLU A 149 -19.57 -24.09 -21.18
N GLY A 150 -20.79 -24.35 -20.71
CA GLY A 150 -21.14 -25.63 -20.08
C GLY A 150 -21.02 -25.67 -18.55
N LEU A 151 -20.58 -24.58 -17.91
CA LEU A 151 -20.65 -24.44 -16.45
C LEU A 151 -21.90 -23.65 -16.05
N GLU A 152 -22.62 -24.16 -15.07
CA GLU A 152 -23.79 -23.49 -14.50
C GLU A 152 -23.46 -22.81 -13.16
N LEU A 153 -24.28 -21.82 -12.77
CA LEU A 153 -24.10 -21.11 -11.50
C LEU A 153 -24.14 -22.03 -10.29
N THR A 154 -24.89 -23.12 -10.37
CA THR A 154 -25.00 -24.15 -9.33
C THR A 154 -23.68 -24.88 -9.08
N ASP A 155 -22.81 -24.94 -10.08
CA ASP A 155 -21.47 -25.52 -9.98
C ASP A 155 -20.50 -24.59 -9.24
N LEU A 156 -20.86 -23.32 -9.16
CA LEU A 156 -20.11 -22.26 -8.51
C LEU A 156 -20.62 -21.92 -7.11
N VAL A 157 -21.29 -22.84 -6.45
CA VAL A 157 -21.72 -22.61 -5.05
C VAL A 157 -20.52 -22.08 -4.28
N PRO A 158 -20.60 -20.87 -3.72
CA PRO A 158 -19.49 -20.29 -3.01
C PRO A 158 -19.03 -21.30 -1.98
N PRO A 159 -17.74 -21.57 -1.88
CA PRO A 159 -17.25 -22.55 -0.93
C PRO A 159 -17.84 -22.19 0.43
N SER A 160 -18.56 -23.12 1.00
CA SER A 160 -19.15 -22.98 2.34
C SER A 160 -18.10 -22.76 3.43
N VAL A 161 -16.86 -22.71 3.04
CA VAL A 161 -15.68 -22.60 3.89
C VAL A 161 -14.92 -21.31 3.55
N GLY A 162 -15.48 -20.19 3.94
CA GLY A 162 -14.77 -18.92 4.06
C GLY A 162 -14.50 -18.60 5.52
N LYS A 163 -13.42 -17.92 5.79
CA LYS A 163 -13.07 -17.45 7.13
C LYS A 163 -12.59 -16.02 7.07
N GLN A 164 -12.83 -15.30 8.16
CA GLN A 164 -12.23 -14.01 8.43
C GLN A 164 -11.13 -14.20 9.46
N TYR A 165 -9.98 -13.64 9.18
CA TYR A 165 -8.91 -13.49 10.14
C TYR A 165 -9.00 -12.09 10.76
N ARG A 166 -8.87 -12.05 12.07
CA ARG A 166 -8.70 -10.82 12.83
C ARG A 166 -7.51 -10.99 13.75
N ALA A 167 -6.52 -10.15 13.62
CA ALA A 167 -5.40 -10.15 14.53
C ALA A 167 -5.85 -9.77 15.95
N PRO A 168 -5.29 -10.40 17.00
CA PRO A 168 -5.61 -10.06 18.37
C PRO A 168 -5.19 -8.63 18.75
N TRP A 169 -4.25 -8.06 18.02
CA TRP A 169 -3.77 -6.68 18.17
C TRP A 169 -3.35 -6.11 16.79
N GLY A 170 -3.05 -4.81 16.72
CA GLY A 170 -2.57 -4.16 15.48
C GLY A 170 -3.65 -3.82 14.46
N GLY A 171 -4.90 -4.28 14.67
CA GLY A 171 -6.02 -3.92 13.80
C GLY A 171 -5.99 -4.55 12.41
N HIS A 172 -5.21 -5.63 12.22
CA HIS A 172 -5.14 -6.33 10.94
C HIS A 172 -6.32 -7.29 10.77
N GLY A 173 -6.78 -7.40 9.53
CA GLY A 173 -7.81 -8.34 9.16
C GLY A 173 -7.77 -8.68 7.68
N THR A 174 -8.25 -9.86 7.35
CA THR A 174 -8.45 -10.31 5.97
C THR A 174 -9.54 -11.36 5.90
N GLY A 175 -10.14 -11.53 4.72
CA GLY A 175 -11.03 -12.64 4.42
C GLY A 175 -10.38 -13.58 3.41
N PHE A 176 -10.70 -14.85 3.50
CA PHE A 176 -10.25 -15.86 2.54
C PHE A 176 -11.26 -16.97 2.39
N TYR A 177 -11.26 -17.61 1.22
CA TYR A 177 -12.00 -18.82 0.92
C TYR A 177 -11.03 -19.99 0.77
N ILE A 178 -11.46 -21.15 1.21
CA ILE A 178 -10.81 -22.41 0.84
C ILE A 178 -11.56 -22.90 -0.39
N GLY A 179 -11.01 -22.67 -1.57
CA GLY A 179 -11.59 -23.08 -2.84
C GLY A 179 -11.38 -24.54 -3.14
N ASP A 180 -12.29 -25.14 -3.91
CA ASP A 180 -12.04 -26.43 -4.56
C ASP A 180 -11.01 -26.20 -5.70
N PRO A 181 -9.85 -26.88 -5.69
CA PRO A 181 -8.85 -26.75 -6.75
C PRO A 181 -9.40 -27.08 -8.14
N ASN A 182 -10.33 -28.03 -8.24
CA ASN A 182 -10.95 -28.40 -9.51
C ASN A 182 -11.84 -27.30 -10.06
N LEU A 183 -12.58 -26.62 -9.19
CA LEU A 183 -13.41 -25.47 -9.59
C LEU A 183 -12.54 -24.29 -10.05
N LEU A 184 -11.47 -23.99 -9.31
CA LEU A 184 -10.52 -22.96 -9.70
C LEU A 184 -9.85 -23.29 -11.05
N LEU A 185 -9.52 -24.57 -11.26
CA LEU A 185 -8.96 -25.04 -12.53
C LEU A 185 -9.94 -24.85 -13.69
N ALA A 186 -11.23 -25.14 -13.47
CA ALA A 186 -12.27 -24.97 -14.47
C ALA A 186 -12.49 -23.50 -14.85
N ILE A 187 -12.47 -22.58 -13.86
CA ILE A 187 -12.73 -21.16 -14.08
C ILE A 187 -11.51 -20.44 -14.63
N MET A 188 -10.33 -20.70 -14.12
CA MET A 188 -9.10 -19.95 -14.43
C MET A 188 -8.18 -20.66 -15.42
N GLY A 189 -8.55 -21.90 -15.79
CA GLY A 189 -7.78 -22.73 -16.70
C GLY A 189 -6.51 -23.34 -16.09
N PRO A 190 -5.78 -24.16 -16.87
CA PRO A 190 -4.67 -24.98 -16.35
C PRO A 190 -3.49 -24.17 -15.81
N LYS A 191 -3.39 -22.89 -16.13
CA LYS A 191 -2.32 -22.02 -15.62
C LYS A 191 -2.39 -21.80 -14.12
N ILE A 192 -3.55 -22.02 -13.48
CA ILE A 192 -3.68 -21.85 -12.03
C ILE A 192 -2.88 -22.89 -11.25
N THR A 193 -2.62 -24.06 -11.82
CA THR A 193 -1.83 -25.12 -11.18
C THR A 193 -0.34 -24.84 -11.18
N SER A 194 0.10 -23.80 -11.86
CA SER A 194 1.50 -23.34 -11.86
C SER A 194 1.78 -22.24 -10.82
N TYR A 195 0.81 -21.94 -9.95
CA TYR A 195 0.95 -20.97 -8.87
C TYR A 195 0.95 -21.63 -7.50
#